data_f0549437015aa2c3a2106b1250b6db36
#
_entry.id   f0549437015aa2c3a2106b1250b6db36
#
_cell.length_a   1.000
_cell.length_b   1.000
_cell.length_c   1.000
_cell.angle_alpha   90.00
_cell.angle_beta   90.00
_cell.angle_gamma   90.00
#
_symmetry.space_group_name_H-M   'P 1'
#
loop_
_entity.id
_entity.type
_entity.pdbx_description
1 polymer ?
#
loop_
_entity_poly.entity_id
_entity_poly.type
_entity_poly.pdbx_seq_one_letter_code
_entity_poly.pdbx_strand_id
1 'polypeptide(L)'
;MPKSDPQLDQLPVAIQHVELAAPRKHALTKLKKLHLRDLTDVPFVWFPRWANPTFYDRLMRECYRGGLKCPRIVQEGLNEATILSLVSTGLGVGWVIGTARWRSPESVVILPVVDLNMPLPLALAWRRDNTSTLLANFIAEVRRLPDARAVFGTRSRVPAANA
;
A
#
# COMPACT_ATOMS: atom_id res chain seq x y z
N MET A 1 1.12 -3.16 14.25
CA MET A 1 2.46 -2.99 14.86
C MET A 1 3.31 -4.17 14.43
N PRO A 2 4.58 -3.98 14.05
CA PRO A 2 5.51 -5.10 13.94
C PRO A 2 5.46 -5.90 15.25
N LYS A 3 5.57 -7.23 15.18
CA LYS A 3 5.63 -8.05 16.39
C LYS A 3 6.76 -7.51 17.28
N SER A 4 6.48 -7.25 18.56
CA SER A 4 7.52 -6.86 19.49
C SER A 4 8.45 -8.06 19.69
N ASP A 5 9.67 -7.94 19.22
CA ASP A 5 10.74 -8.87 19.50
C ASP A 5 11.57 -8.27 20.64
N PRO A 6 11.78 -8.98 21.77
CA PRO A 6 12.54 -8.46 22.91
C PRO A 6 14.00 -8.18 22.57
N GLN A 7 14.53 -8.74 21.50
CA GLN A 7 15.90 -8.51 21.02
C GLN A 7 16.03 -7.28 20.10
N LEU A 8 14.90 -6.69 19.68
CA LEU A 8 14.89 -5.57 18.76
C LEU A 8 14.38 -4.29 19.42
N ASP A 9 15.07 -3.20 19.17
CA ASP A 9 14.53 -1.86 19.33
C ASP A 9 13.88 -1.39 18.04
N GLN A 10 12.88 -0.52 18.14
CA GLN A 10 12.11 -0.06 16.98
C GLN A 10 11.86 1.45 17.05
N LEU A 11 11.97 2.11 15.91
CA LEU A 11 11.59 3.51 15.71
C LEU A 11 10.52 3.58 14.62
N PRO A 12 9.25 3.92 14.95
CA PRO A 12 8.24 4.18 13.93
C PRO A 12 8.64 5.37 13.06
N VAL A 13 8.63 5.20 11.74
CA VAL A 13 9.05 6.25 10.79
C VAL A 13 7.93 6.72 9.88
N ALA A 14 6.93 5.87 9.58
CA ALA A 14 5.83 6.27 8.70
C ALA A 14 4.59 5.40 8.91
N ILE A 15 3.45 5.88 8.39
CA ILE A 15 2.25 5.08 8.19
C ILE A 15 1.94 5.11 6.70
N GLN A 16 2.00 3.94 6.06
CA GLN A 16 1.59 3.74 4.69
C GLN A 16 0.13 3.27 4.63
N HIS A 17 -0.48 3.35 3.45
CA HIS A 17 -1.84 2.87 3.22
C HIS A 17 -1.86 1.93 2.03
N VAL A 18 -2.78 0.96 2.06
CA VAL A 18 -3.11 0.15 0.88
C VAL A 18 -3.97 1.01 -0.04
N GLU A 19 -3.60 1.05 -1.30
CA GLU A 19 -4.28 1.78 -2.36
C GLU A 19 -4.50 0.87 -3.56
N LEU A 20 -5.33 1.30 -4.52
CA LEU A 20 -5.67 0.52 -5.71
C LEU A 20 -4.85 0.99 -6.90
N ALA A 21 -4.10 0.10 -7.53
CA ALA A 21 -3.53 0.31 -8.85
C ALA A 21 -4.57 -0.03 -9.91
N ALA A 22 -4.80 0.88 -10.87
CA ALA A 22 -5.72 0.66 -11.98
C ALA A 22 -5.11 1.16 -13.29
N PRO A 23 -5.46 0.56 -14.44
CA PRO A 23 -5.08 1.10 -15.74
C PRO A 23 -5.57 2.56 -15.88
N ARG A 24 -4.74 3.45 -16.42
CA ARG A 24 -5.08 4.88 -16.56
C ARG A 24 -6.41 5.14 -17.28
N LYS A 25 -6.77 4.27 -18.23
CA LYS A 25 -8.02 4.38 -18.99
C LYS A 25 -9.21 3.65 -18.36
N HIS A 26 -9.03 3.06 -17.18
CA HIS A 26 -10.10 2.31 -16.50
C HIS A 26 -11.21 3.24 -16.02
N ALA A 27 -12.47 2.77 -16.04
CA ALA A 27 -13.63 3.56 -15.64
C ALA A 27 -13.54 4.11 -14.19
N LEU A 28 -12.90 3.36 -13.29
CA LEU A 28 -12.70 3.76 -11.90
C LEU A 28 -11.89 5.05 -11.74
N THR A 29 -11.03 5.40 -12.71
CA THR A 29 -10.22 6.63 -12.65
C THR A 29 -11.05 7.91 -12.82
N LYS A 30 -12.27 7.78 -13.33
CA LYS A 30 -13.22 8.90 -13.53
C LYS A 30 -14.07 9.17 -12.27
N LEU A 31 -14.03 8.32 -11.27
CA LEU A 31 -14.79 8.48 -10.05
C LEU A 31 -14.16 9.55 -9.15
N LYS A 32 -14.97 10.50 -8.66
CA LYS A 32 -14.50 11.51 -7.68
C LYS A 32 -14.10 10.89 -6.34
N LYS A 33 -14.76 9.79 -5.96
CA LYS A 33 -14.47 9.00 -4.75
C LYS A 33 -14.66 7.53 -5.11
N LEU A 34 -13.64 6.72 -4.84
CA LEU A 34 -13.66 5.28 -5.06
C LEU A 34 -13.98 4.57 -3.75
N HIS A 35 -14.99 3.70 -3.77
CA HIS A 35 -15.40 2.86 -2.65
C HIS A 35 -15.18 1.38 -2.95
N LEU A 36 -15.05 0.56 -1.93
CA LEU A 36 -14.88 -0.88 -2.09
C LEU A 36 -16.02 -1.55 -2.87
N ARG A 37 -17.26 -1.08 -2.68
CA ARG A 37 -18.42 -1.55 -3.45
C ARG A 37 -18.32 -1.32 -4.95
N ASP A 38 -17.59 -0.29 -5.37
CA ASP A 38 -17.41 0.05 -6.81
C ASP A 38 -16.48 -0.95 -7.51
N LEU A 39 -15.85 -1.82 -6.74
CA LEU A 39 -14.94 -2.85 -7.22
C LEU A 39 -15.62 -4.22 -7.42
N THR A 40 -16.94 -4.29 -7.21
CA THR A 40 -17.72 -5.49 -7.50
C THR A 40 -17.60 -5.83 -8.99
N ASP A 41 -17.35 -7.10 -9.30
CA ASP A 41 -17.14 -7.64 -10.66
C ASP A 41 -15.90 -7.14 -11.42
N VAL A 42 -15.13 -6.21 -10.83
CA VAL A 42 -13.86 -5.78 -11.42
C VAL A 42 -12.83 -6.92 -11.30
N PRO A 43 -12.10 -7.25 -12.39
CA PRO A 43 -11.04 -8.26 -12.32
C PRO A 43 -9.88 -7.75 -11.48
N PHE A 44 -9.36 -8.63 -10.60
CA PHE A 44 -8.24 -8.33 -9.74
C PHE A 44 -7.00 -9.13 -10.10
N VAL A 45 -5.87 -8.44 -10.09
CA VAL A 45 -4.55 -9.03 -9.89
C VAL A 45 -4.22 -8.95 -8.39
N TRP A 46 -4.02 -10.10 -7.77
CA TRP A 46 -3.84 -10.17 -6.32
C TRP A 46 -2.52 -10.87 -5.97
N PHE A 47 -2.07 -10.76 -4.73
CA PHE A 47 -0.95 -11.58 -4.27
C PHE A 47 -1.48 -12.88 -3.65
N PRO A 48 -0.72 -14.00 -3.76
CA PRO A 48 -1.19 -15.28 -3.25
C PRO A 48 -1.20 -15.28 -1.72
N ARG A 49 -2.22 -15.91 -1.13
CA ARG A 49 -2.40 -15.95 0.32
C ARG A 49 -1.19 -16.51 1.06
N TRP A 50 -0.53 -17.50 0.50
CA TRP A 50 0.63 -18.14 1.14
C TRP A 50 1.84 -17.21 1.28
N ALA A 51 1.97 -16.16 0.47
CA ALA A 51 3.08 -15.21 0.55
C ALA A 51 3.02 -14.35 1.84
N ASN A 52 1.80 -13.99 2.28
CA ASN A 52 1.58 -13.30 3.56
C ASN A 52 0.14 -13.53 4.05
N PRO A 53 -0.14 -14.66 4.70
CA PRO A 53 -1.49 -15.03 5.11
C PRO A 53 -2.17 -13.98 6.00
N THR A 54 -1.42 -13.44 6.98
CA THR A 54 -1.95 -12.46 7.93
C THR A 54 -2.41 -11.18 7.24
N PHE A 55 -1.60 -10.69 6.30
CA PHE A 55 -1.93 -9.48 5.54
C PHE A 55 -3.09 -9.74 4.57
N TYR A 56 -3.06 -10.88 3.87
CA TYR A 56 -4.11 -11.30 2.95
C TYR A 56 -5.47 -11.36 3.66
N ASP A 57 -5.54 -12.08 4.78
CA ASP A 57 -6.78 -12.27 5.53
C ASP A 57 -7.29 -10.95 6.14
N ARG A 58 -6.38 -10.07 6.56
CA ARG A 58 -6.74 -8.73 7.01
C ARG A 58 -7.34 -7.89 5.89
N LEU A 59 -6.70 -7.87 4.71
CA LEU A 59 -7.18 -7.11 3.55
C LEU A 59 -8.53 -7.63 3.06
N MET A 60 -8.69 -8.95 2.94
CA MET A 60 -9.97 -9.57 2.58
C MET A 60 -11.09 -9.19 3.54
N ARG A 61 -10.82 -9.16 4.84
CA ARG A 61 -11.80 -8.77 5.87
C ARG A 61 -12.22 -7.32 5.73
N GLU A 62 -11.27 -6.40 5.47
CA GLU A 62 -11.59 -4.99 5.23
C GLU A 62 -12.38 -4.80 3.92
N CYS A 63 -12.01 -5.51 2.85
CA CYS A 63 -12.76 -5.53 1.60
C CYS A 63 -14.21 -5.98 1.82
N TYR A 64 -14.40 -7.09 2.54
CA TYR A 64 -15.72 -7.63 2.86
C TYR A 64 -16.58 -6.64 3.67
N ARG A 65 -15.98 -5.99 4.69
CA ARG A 65 -16.66 -4.97 5.51
C ARG A 65 -17.10 -3.76 4.70
N GLY A 66 -16.31 -3.35 3.71
CA GLY A 66 -16.62 -2.23 2.82
C GLY A 66 -17.52 -2.58 1.65
N GLY A 67 -18.04 -3.81 1.58
CA GLY A 67 -19.02 -4.25 0.59
C GLY A 67 -18.45 -4.99 -0.63
N LEU A 68 -17.13 -5.14 -0.74
CA LEU A 68 -16.50 -6.01 -1.74
C LEU A 68 -16.48 -7.46 -1.23
N LYS A 69 -17.57 -8.19 -1.46
CA LYS A 69 -17.79 -9.51 -0.85
C LYS A 69 -17.01 -10.65 -1.50
N CYS A 70 -16.76 -10.56 -2.80
CA CYS A 70 -16.11 -11.63 -3.56
C CYS A 70 -15.24 -11.04 -4.67
N PRO A 71 -13.97 -10.68 -4.38
CA PRO A 71 -13.06 -10.18 -5.42
C PRO A 71 -12.86 -11.24 -6.50
N ARG A 72 -13.04 -10.86 -7.77
CA ARG A 72 -12.79 -11.73 -8.92
C ARG A 72 -11.29 -11.75 -9.24
N ILE A 73 -10.54 -12.61 -8.57
CA ILE A 73 -9.09 -12.77 -8.81
C ILE A 73 -8.90 -13.52 -10.12
N VAL A 74 -8.30 -12.85 -11.11
CA VAL A 74 -8.00 -13.41 -12.44
C VAL A 74 -6.55 -13.82 -12.60
N GLN A 75 -5.66 -13.25 -11.79
CA GLN A 75 -4.23 -13.56 -11.80
C GLN A 75 -3.59 -13.24 -10.44
N GLU A 76 -2.55 -13.97 -10.11
CA GLU A 76 -1.72 -13.68 -8.94
C GLU A 76 -0.34 -13.14 -9.33
N GLY A 77 0.18 -12.21 -8.52
CA GLY A 77 1.52 -11.65 -8.63
C GLY A 77 2.23 -11.70 -7.29
N LEU A 78 3.47 -12.22 -7.25
CA LEU A 78 4.22 -12.43 -6.02
C LEU A 78 4.72 -11.13 -5.36
N ASN A 79 4.89 -10.07 -6.14
CA ASN A 79 5.42 -8.80 -5.67
C ASN A 79 4.72 -7.63 -6.35
N GLU A 80 4.91 -6.44 -5.79
CA GLU A 80 4.29 -5.21 -6.28
C GLU A 80 4.64 -4.90 -7.75
N ALA A 81 5.88 -5.14 -8.17
CA ALA A 81 6.30 -4.88 -9.54
C ALA A 81 5.56 -5.77 -10.54
N THR A 82 5.38 -7.04 -10.23
CA THR A 82 4.57 -7.98 -11.04
C THR A 82 3.11 -7.54 -11.10
N ILE A 83 2.52 -7.14 -9.96
CA ILE A 83 1.14 -6.63 -9.92
C ILE A 83 1.00 -5.39 -10.80
N LEU A 84 1.90 -4.40 -10.67
CA LEU A 84 1.88 -3.19 -11.50
C LEU A 84 2.04 -3.50 -13.00
N SER A 85 2.91 -4.44 -13.34
CA SER A 85 3.09 -4.87 -14.73
C SER A 85 1.81 -5.50 -15.30
N LEU A 86 1.17 -6.39 -14.56
CA LEU A 86 -0.08 -7.03 -14.98
C LEU A 86 -1.24 -6.02 -15.08
N VAL A 87 -1.32 -5.08 -14.12
CA VAL A 87 -2.30 -3.97 -14.19
C VAL A 87 -2.04 -3.10 -15.43
N SER A 88 -0.78 -2.85 -15.78
CA SER A 88 -0.44 -2.01 -16.93
C SER A 88 -0.89 -2.59 -18.26
N THR A 89 -1.04 -3.92 -18.36
CA THR A 89 -1.59 -4.60 -19.54
C THR A 89 -3.12 -4.53 -19.66
N GLY A 90 -3.80 -4.02 -18.63
CA GLY A 90 -5.25 -3.94 -18.57
C GLY A 90 -5.94 -5.22 -18.07
N LEU A 91 -5.19 -6.17 -17.53
CA LEU A 91 -5.74 -7.45 -17.04
C LEU A 91 -6.74 -7.26 -15.88
N GLY A 92 -6.56 -6.21 -15.09
CA GLY A 92 -7.42 -5.88 -13.97
C GLY A 92 -6.85 -4.76 -13.11
N VAL A 93 -7.32 -4.66 -11.87
CA VAL A 93 -6.82 -3.75 -10.84
C VAL A 93 -6.06 -4.54 -9.78
N GLY A 94 -5.21 -3.89 -8.98
CA GLY A 94 -4.43 -4.60 -7.96
C GLY A 94 -4.20 -3.76 -6.71
N TRP A 95 -4.05 -4.42 -5.55
CA TRP A 95 -3.68 -3.75 -4.32
C TRP A 95 -2.17 -3.51 -4.25
N VAL A 96 -1.80 -2.30 -3.92
CA VAL A 96 -0.41 -1.85 -3.76
C VAL A 96 -0.28 -0.97 -2.53
N ILE A 97 0.94 -0.69 -2.12
CA ILE A 97 1.21 0.31 -1.09
C ILE A 97 1.28 1.69 -1.76
N GLY A 98 0.79 2.75 -1.09
CA GLY A 98 0.70 4.10 -1.67
C GLY A 98 2.01 4.66 -2.25
N THR A 99 3.15 4.18 -1.77
CA THR A 99 4.48 4.52 -2.35
C THR A 99 4.72 3.93 -3.74
N ALA A 100 3.89 3.01 -4.20
CA ALA A 100 3.94 2.46 -5.56
C ALA A 100 3.79 3.54 -6.64
N ARG A 101 3.12 4.67 -6.31
CA ARG A 101 2.93 5.81 -7.23
C ARG A 101 4.23 6.36 -7.80
N TRP A 102 5.34 6.28 -7.06
CA TRP A 102 6.64 6.76 -7.53
C TRP A 102 7.37 5.79 -8.46
N ARG A 103 6.87 4.55 -8.56
CA ARG A 103 7.46 3.46 -9.34
C ARG A 103 6.49 2.87 -10.37
N SER A 104 5.25 3.38 -10.38
CA SER A 104 4.23 2.86 -11.31
C SER A 104 4.51 3.33 -12.73
N PRO A 105 4.26 2.47 -13.73
CA PRO A 105 4.28 2.87 -15.12
C PRO A 105 3.28 4.00 -15.40
N GLU A 106 3.54 4.85 -16.40
CA GLU A 106 2.62 5.93 -16.79
C GLU A 106 1.21 5.44 -17.15
N SER A 107 1.09 4.20 -17.63
CA SER A 107 -0.18 3.56 -17.94
C SER A 107 -1.02 3.16 -16.73
N VAL A 108 -0.46 3.27 -15.49
CA VAL A 108 -1.11 2.92 -14.24
C VAL A 108 -1.35 4.15 -13.39
N VAL A 109 -2.48 4.19 -12.69
CA VAL A 109 -2.83 5.22 -11.70
C VAL A 109 -3.06 4.56 -10.36
N ILE A 110 -2.55 5.16 -9.29
CA ILE A 110 -2.76 4.71 -7.92
C ILE A 110 -3.90 5.53 -7.31
N LEU A 111 -4.96 4.86 -6.93
CA LEU A 111 -6.22 5.44 -6.46
C LEU A 111 -6.42 5.15 -4.96
N PRO A 112 -6.69 6.17 -4.15
CA PRO A 112 -7.13 5.95 -2.77
C PRO A 112 -8.55 5.39 -2.75
N VAL A 113 -8.80 4.40 -1.90
CA VAL A 113 -10.14 3.84 -1.65
C VAL A 113 -10.65 4.40 -0.32
N VAL A 114 -11.78 5.12 -0.36
CA VAL A 114 -12.22 5.99 0.75
C VAL A 114 -12.57 5.20 2.02
N ASP A 115 -13.15 4.04 1.87
CA ASP A 115 -13.64 3.17 2.94
C ASP A 115 -12.69 1.99 3.25
N LEU A 116 -11.52 1.94 2.62
CA LEU A 116 -10.47 0.98 2.99
C LEU A 116 -9.60 1.57 4.12
N ASN A 117 -9.84 1.17 5.35
CA ASN A 117 -9.04 1.58 6.49
C ASN A 117 -7.95 0.54 6.83
N MET A 118 -6.85 0.60 6.11
CA MET A 118 -5.75 -0.35 6.28
C MET A 118 -4.39 0.35 6.42
N PRO A 119 -4.13 0.99 7.59
CA PRO A 119 -2.83 1.58 7.87
C PRO A 119 -1.77 0.50 8.03
N LEU A 120 -0.60 0.74 7.45
CA LEU A 120 0.59 -0.10 7.50
C LEU A 120 1.72 0.70 8.16
N PRO A 121 1.97 0.54 9.47
CA PRO A 121 3.07 1.20 10.13
C PRO A 121 4.41 0.66 9.61
N LEU A 122 5.29 1.57 9.25
CA LEU A 122 6.68 1.31 8.89
C LEU A 122 7.57 1.74 10.05
N ALA A 123 8.50 0.88 10.43
CA ALA A 123 9.47 1.17 11.47
C ALA A 123 10.88 0.76 11.06
N LEU A 124 11.87 1.49 11.51
CA LEU A 124 13.24 1.00 11.58
C LEU A 124 13.33 0.01 12.73
N ALA A 125 14.03 -1.11 12.54
CA ALA A 125 14.28 -2.07 13.58
C ALA A 125 15.77 -2.43 13.59
N TRP A 126 16.36 -2.56 14.78
CA TRP A 126 17.76 -2.94 14.96
C TRP A 126 17.90 -3.78 16.22
N ARG A 127 18.99 -4.53 16.29
CA ARG A 127 19.29 -5.32 17.48
C ARG A 127 19.57 -4.39 18.67
N ARG A 128 18.98 -4.69 19.81
CA ARG A 128 19.13 -3.91 21.06
C ARG A 128 20.57 -3.88 21.55
N ASP A 129 21.32 -4.95 21.34
CA ASP A 129 22.72 -5.11 21.73
C ASP A 129 23.70 -4.48 20.72
N ASN A 130 23.21 -3.79 19.67
CA ASN A 130 24.09 -3.16 18.69
C ASN A 130 24.73 -1.88 19.24
N THR A 131 26.04 -1.90 19.39
CA THR A 131 26.86 -0.79 19.94
C THR A 131 27.50 0.10 18.86
N SER A 132 27.09 -0.04 17.59
CA SER A 132 27.67 0.74 16.49
C SER A 132 27.35 2.22 16.61
N THR A 133 28.36 3.05 16.68
CA THR A 133 28.25 4.52 16.67
C THR A 133 27.59 5.02 15.37
N LEU A 134 27.87 4.35 14.24
CA LEU A 134 27.26 4.67 12.96
C LEU A 134 25.75 4.50 13.00
N LEU A 135 25.27 3.39 13.57
CA LEU A 135 23.83 3.15 13.75
C LEU A 135 23.21 4.19 14.69
N ALA A 136 23.85 4.51 15.80
CA ALA A 136 23.37 5.53 16.73
C ALA A 136 23.22 6.90 16.06
N ASN A 137 24.23 7.31 15.27
CA ASN A 137 24.19 8.56 14.52
C ASN A 137 23.06 8.55 13.46
N PHE A 138 22.92 7.47 12.71
CA PHE A 138 21.84 7.31 11.74
C PHE A 138 20.45 7.44 12.38
N ILE A 139 20.23 6.76 13.51
CA ILE A 139 18.96 6.84 14.26
C ILE A 139 18.71 8.27 14.76
N ALA A 140 19.76 8.95 15.25
CA ALA A 140 19.66 10.34 15.71
C ALA A 140 19.23 11.27 14.55
N GLU A 141 19.79 11.11 13.37
CA GLU A 141 19.39 11.89 12.20
C GLU A 141 17.97 11.58 11.74
N VAL A 142 17.57 10.32 11.72
CA VAL A 142 16.18 9.95 11.37
C VAL A 142 15.17 10.57 12.35
N ARG A 143 15.50 10.65 13.64
CA ARG A 143 14.65 11.32 14.65
C ARG A 143 14.53 12.83 14.45
N ARG A 144 15.52 13.47 13.82
CA ARG A 144 15.51 14.91 13.51
C ARG A 144 14.73 15.25 12.24
N LEU A 145 14.47 14.27 11.37
CA LEU A 145 13.71 14.53 10.15
C LEU A 145 12.31 15.02 10.54
N PRO A 146 11.90 16.22 10.07
CA PRO A 146 10.56 16.70 10.32
C PRO A 146 9.59 15.75 9.63
N ASP A 147 8.87 15.00 10.46
CA ASP A 147 7.82 14.09 10.02
C ASP A 147 8.22 13.17 8.86
N ALA A 148 9.00 12.12 9.16
CA ALA A 148 9.10 10.99 8.25
C ALA A 148 7.69 10.48 7.83
N ARG A 149 6.65 10.78 8.60
CA ARG A 149 5.24 10.63 8.27
C ARG A 149 4.81 11.43 7.05
N ALA A 150 5.36 12.62 6.82
CA ALA A 150 5.03 13.47 5.68
C ALA A 150 5.66 12.95 4.37
N VAL A 151 6.85 12.35 4.44
CA VAL A 151 7.55 11.84 3.24
C VAL A 151 6.89 10.56 2.70
N PHE A 152 6.33 9.72 3.57
CA PHE A 152 5.76 8.41 3.20
C PHE A 152 4.26 8.29 3.46
N GLY A 153 3.60 9.29 4.05
CA GLY A 153 2.25 9.17 4.62
C GLY A 153 1.22 10.18 4.15
N THR A 154 1.46 11.00 3.14
CA THR A 154 0.43 11.92 2.68
C THR A 154 -0.70 11.17 2.00
N ARG A 155 -1.91 11.25 2.59
CA ARG A 155 -3.15 11.16 1.82
C ARG A 155 -3.01 12.13 0.66
N SER A 156 -2.79 11.60 -0.54
CA SER A 156 -2.70 12.40 -1.74
C SER A 156 -3.98 13.21 -1.90
N ARG A 157 -3.89 14.53 -1.80
CA ARG A 157 -4.87 15.41 -2.43
C ARG A 157 -4.80 15.07 -3.92
N VAL A 158 -5.89 14.61 -4.48
CA VAL A 158 -6.09 14.51 -5.91
C VAL A 158 -5.80 15.90 -6.47
N PRO A 159 -4.81 16.10 -7.39
CA PRO A 159 -4.70 17.37 -8.09
C PRO A 159 -6.01 17.56 -8.84
N ALA A 160 -6.66 18.69 -8.61
CA ALA A 160 -7.80 19.11 -9.43
C ALA A 160 -7.32 19.09 -10.88
N ALA A 161 -8.00 18.30 -11.72
CA ALA A 161 -7.79 18.36 -13.15
C ALA A 161 -8.07 19.81 -13.58
N ASN A 162 -7.02 20.50 -14.02
CA ASN A 162 -7.18 21.77 -14.69
C ASN A 162 -8.06 21.56 -15.93
N ALA A 163 -9.09 22.38 -16.00
CA ALA A 163 -10.01 22.51 -17.11
C ALA A 163 -9.28 22.89 -18.40
#